data_427094ccb9f57eb787a090164a74ab7e
#
_entry.id   427094ccb9f57eb787a090164a74ab7e
#
_cell.length_a   1.000
_cell.length_b   1.000
_cell.length_c   1.000
_cell.angle_alpha   90.00
_cell.angle_beta   90.00
_cell.angle_gamma   90.00
#
_symmetry.space_group_name_H-M   'P 1'
#
loop_
_entity.id
_entity.type
_entity.pdbx_description
1 polymer ?
#
loop_
_entity_poly.entity_id
_entity_poly.type
_entity_poly.pdbx_seq_one_letter_code
_entity_poly.pdbx_strand_id
1 'polypeptide(L)'
;TGTHLAIVVTEPTPSGIHDLKRIVELARHFQIKTAVVLNKSDINPLYTEEIKQYCNENDLAFIGEIPYETSFTKAQKEGMTILDFAPDCKASLAIKSIYKKILNILEEV
;
A
#
# COMPACT_ATOMS: atom_id res chain seq x y z
N THR A 1 4.12 -10.74 -24.14
CA THR A 1 2.83 -10.34 -23.58
C THR A 1 3.04 -9.46 -22.38
N GLY A 2 2.47 -8.29 -22.40
CA GLY A 2 2.55 -7.37 -21.29
C GLY A 2 1.88 -7.93 -20.05
N THR A 3 2.61 -7.99 -18.95
CA THR A 3 2.04 -8.32 -17.66
C THR A 3 1.79 -7.03 -16.90
N HIS A 4 0.58 -6.87 -16.41
CA HIS A 4 0.20 -5.68 -15.68
C HIS A 4 0.05 -5.98 -14.20
N LEU A 5 0.52 -5.07 -13.38
CA LEU A 5 0.38 -5.13 -11.92
C LEU A 5 -0.38 -3.88 -11.47
N ALA A 6 -1.48 -4.09 -10.76
CA ALA A 6 -2.19 -3.00 -10.12
C ALA A 6 -1.71 -2.89 -8.67
N ILE A 7 -1.24 -1.72 -8.28
CA ILE A 7 -0.84 -1.46 -6.90
C ILE A 7 -1.93 -0.59 -6.28
N VAL A 8 -2.61 -1.14 -5.29
CA VAL A 8 -3.70 -0.45 -4.60
C VAL A 8 -3.19 0.07 -3.27
N VAL A 9 -3.23 1.37 -3.09
CA VAL A 9 -2.91 1.99 -1.80
C VAL A 9 -4.23 2.25 -1.08
N THR A 10 -4.41 1.64 0.06
CA THR A 10 -5.65 1.76 0.84
C THR A 10 -5.37 2.24 2.25
N GLU A 11 -6.40 2.62 2.97
CA GLU A 11 -6.35 3.05 4.37
C GLU A 11 -7.26 2.15 5.21
N PRO A 12 -6.98 2.01 6.52
CA PRO A 12 -7.79 1.18 7.41
C PRO A 12 -9.06 1.93 7.86
N THR A 13 -9.97 2.13 6.91
CA THR A 13 -11.27 2.78 7.10
C THR A 13 -12.34 1.99 6.36
N PRO A 14 -13.62 2.15 6.73
CA PRO A 14 -14.70 1.49 5.99
C PRO A 14 -14.70 1.82 4.50
N SER A 15 -14.47 3.09 4.14
CA SER A 15 -14.43 3.48 2.73
C SER A 15 -13.20 2.92 2.02
N GLY A 16 -12.05 2.87 2.70
CA GLY A 16 -10.83 2.27 2.15
C GLY A 16 -11.01 0.80 1.83
N ILE A 17 -11.63 0.06 2.74
CA ILE A 17 -11.93 -1.37 2.54
C ILE A 17 -12.91 -1.57 1.39
N HIS A 18 -13.97 -0.77 1.34
CA HIS A 18 -14.97 -0.85 0.28
C HIS A 18 -14.34 -0.62 -1.10
N ASP A 19 -13.53 0.43 -1.22
CA ASP A 19 -12.85 0.76 -2.46
C ASP A 19 -11.85 -0.31 -2.87
N LEU A 20 -11.11 -0.87 -1.90
CA LEU A 20 -10.18 -1.96 -2.16
C LEU A 20 -10.90 -3.16 -2.80
N LYS A 21 -12.02 -3.58 -2.21
CA LYS A 21 -12.80 -4.72 -2.72
C LYS A 21 -13.29 -4.47 -4.14
N ARG A 22 -13.75 -3.26 -4.43
CA ARG A 22 -14.22 -2.89 -5.78
C ARG A 22 -13.08 -2.94 -6.79
N ILE A 23 -11.92 -2.40 -6.44
CA ILE A 23 -10.76 -2.40 -7.33
C ILE A 23 -10.28 -3.82 -7.59
N VAL A 24 -10.25 -4.66 -6.56
CA VAL A 24 -9.85 -6.07 -6.71
C VAL A 24 -10.78 -6.82 -7.65
N GLU A 25 -12.09 -6.63 -7.52
CA GLU A 25 -13.06 -7.25 -8.41
C GLU A 25 -12.84 -6.81 -9.86
N LEU A 26 -12.61 -5.51 -10.07
CA LEU A 26 -12.36 -4.97 -11.41
C LEU A 26 -11.06 -5.53 -11.99
N ALA A 27 -10.00 -5.58 -11.20
CA ALA A 27 -8.72 -6.13 -11.65
C ALA A 27 -8.84 -7.61 -12.04
N ARG A 28 -9.61 -8.39 -11.28
CA ARG A 28 -9.87 -9.79 -11.61
C ARG A 28 -10.62 -9.95 -12.92
N HIS A 29 -11.58 -9.08 -13.16
CA HIS A 29 -12.32 -9.11 -14.43
C HIS A 29 -11.38 -8.93 -15.62
N PHE A 30 -10.37 -8.11 -15.49
CA PHE A 30 -9.37 -7.89 -16.53
C PHE A 30 -8.12 -8.77 -16.40
N GLN A 31 -8.13 -9.71 -15.45
CA GLN A 31 -7.01 -10.64 -15.21
C GLN A 31 -5.71 -9.91 -14.88
N ILE A 32 -5.81 -8.85 -14.11
CA ILE A 32 -4.67 -8.05 -13.66
C ILE A 32 -4.28 -8.49 -12.24
N LYS A 33 -3.00 -8.81 -12.02
CA LYS A 33 -2.49 -9.13 -10.70
C LYS A 33 -2.54 -7.88 -9.81
N THR A 34 -3.00 -8.05 -8.58
CA THR A 34 -3.15 -6.93 -7.63
C THR A 34 -2.22 -7.10 -6.43
N ALA A 35 -1.57 -6.01 -6.06
CA ALA A 35 -0.77 -5.91 -4.86
C ALA A 35 -1.31 -4.76 -4.00
N VAL A 36 -1.26 -4.92 -2.68
CA VAL A 36 -1.88 -3.97 -1.73
C VAL A 36 -0.83 -3.35 -0.83
N VAL A 37 -0.90 -2.04 -0.70
CA VAL A 37 -0.12 -1.25 0.26
C VAL A 37 -1.09 -0.57 1.20
N LEU A 38 -0.85 -0.68 2.50
CA LEU A 38 -1.69 -0.06 3.52
C LEU A 38 -1.04 1.22 4.03
N ASN A 39 -1.69 2.35 3.80
CA ASN A 39 -1.25 3.65 4.32
C ASN A 39 -1.92 3.92 5.66
N LYS A 40 -1.27 4.68 6.53
CA LYS A 40 -1.76 5.02 7.87
C LYS A 40 -2.14 3.78 8.67
N SER A 41 -1.28 2.78 8.64
CA SER A 41 -1.58 1.43 9.13
C SER A 41 -1.91 1.35 10.62
N ASP A 42 -1.49 2.33 11.41
CA ASP A 42 -1.66 2.36 12.85
C ASP A 42 -2.88 3.16 13.35
N ILE A 43 -3.65 3.78 12.45
CA ILE A 43 -4.80 4.60 12.90
C ILE A 43 -6.00 3.76 13.33
N ASN A 44 -6.14 2.53 12.84
CA ASN A 44 -7.22 1.64 13.27
C ASN A 44 -6.80 0.18 13.12
N PRO A 45 -6.30 -0.44 14.21
CA PRO A 45 -5.81 -1.81 14.15
C PRO A 45 -6.83 -2.85 13.70
N LEU A 46 -8.12 -2.66 14.03
CA LEU A 46 -9.16 -3.62 13.64
C LEU A 46 -9.35 -3.64 12.14
N TYR A 47 -9.44 -2.48 11.50
CA TYR A 47 -9.57 -2.40 10.04
C TYR A 47 -8.30 -2.84 9.34
N THR A 48 -7.14 -2.57 9.94
CA THR A 48 -5.86 -3.07 9.41
C THR A 48 -5.86 -4.59 9.34
N GLU A 49 -6.29 -5.27 10.40
CA GLU A 49 -6.37 -6.72 10.41
C GLU A 49 -7.41 -7.23 9.40
N GLU A 50 -8.53 -6.55 9.26
CA GLU A 50 -9.54 -6.91 8.27
C GLU A 50 -8.98 -6.86 6.86
N ILE A 51 -8.19 -5.83 6.53
CA ILE A 51 -7.56 -5.69 5.23
C ILE A 51 -6.54 -6.82 4.99
N LYS A 52 -5.72 -7.11 5.97
CA LYS A 52 -4.74 -8.20 5.88
C LYS A 52 -5.40 -9.55 5.67
N GLN A 53 -6.47 -9.80 6.41
CA GLN A 53 -7.24 -11.04 6.28
C GLN A 53 -7.88 -11.14 4.89
N TYR A 54 -8.46 -10.06 4.41
CA TYR A 54 -9.03 -10.01 3.06
C TYR A 54 -7.98 -10.34 1.99
N CYS A 55 -6.79 -9.77 2.11
CA CYS A 55 -5.70 -10.05 1.18
C CYS A 55 -5.30 -11.52 1.22
N ASN A 56 -5.20 -12.10 2.41
CA ASN A 56 -4.85 -13.51 2.58
C ASN A 56 -5.90 -14.43 1.97
N GLU A 57 -7.18 -14.15 2.22
CA GLU A 57 -8.28 -14.97 1.72
C GLU A 57 -8.45 -14.88 0.19
N ASN A 58 -7.99 -13.81 -0.42
CA ASN A 58 -8.16 -13.56 -1.84
C ASN A 58 -6.86 -13.66 -2.64
N ASP A 59 -5.82 -14.22 -2.05
CA ASP A 59 -4.51 -14.41 -2.69
C ASP A 59 -3.92 -13.13 -3.27
N LEU A 60 -4.11 -12.02 -2.55
CA LEU A 60 -3.53 -10.74 -2.93
C LEU A 60 -2.17 -10.58 -2.28
N ALA A 61 -1.22 -10.02 -3.01
CA ALA A 61 0.08 -9.70 -2.46
C ALA A 61 -0.03 -8.48 -1.54
N PHE A 62 0.13 -8.69 -0.24
CA PHE A 62 0.20 -7.59 0.72
C PHE A 62 1.66 -7.17 0.83
N ILE A 63 2.00 -6.03 0.22
CA ILE A 63 3.39 -5.61 0.06
C ILE A 63 3.96 -4.97 1.32
N GLY A 64 3.15 -4.17 2.01
CA GLY A 64 3.65 -3.53 3.21
C GLY A 64 2.70 -2.49 3.78
N GLU A 65 3.12 -1.92 4.91
CA GLU A 65 2.37 -0.93 5.68
C GLU A 65 3.20 0.33 5.84
N ILE A 66 2.55 1.47 5.72
CA ILE A 66 3.16 2.77 5.99
C ILE A 66 2.47 3.37 7.21
N PRO A 67 3.17 3.55 8.33
CA PRO A 67 2.56 4.14 9.52
C PRO A 67 2.26 5.62 9.31
N TYR A 68 1.29 6.13 10.06
CA TYR A 68 1.03 7.57 10.08
C TYR A 68 2.25 8.28 10.69
N GLU A 69 2.67 9.35 10.03
CA GLU A 69 3.87 10.08 10.40
C GLU A 69 3.60 11.58 10.32
N THR A 70 3.83 12.31 11.41
CA THR A 70 3.68 13.78 11.39
C THR A 70 4.67 14.43 10.42
N SER A 71 5.77 13.76 10.11
CA SER A 71 6.75 14.22 9.15
C SER A 71 6.18 14.41 7.74
N PHE A 72 5.08 13.71 7.37
CA PHE A 72 4.41 13.94 6.09
C PHE A 72 3.91 15.37 5.97
N THR A 73 3.23 15.88 7.03
CA THR A 73 2.72 17.24 7.04
C THR A 73 3.87 18.26 7.03
N LYS A 74 4.92 17.99 7.78
CA LYS A 74 6.09 18.86 7.83
C LYS A 74 6.80 18.93 6.49
N ALA A 75 6.98 17.78 5.85
CA ALA A 75 7.60 17.71 4.52
C ALA A 75 6.77 18.47 3.49
N GLN A 76 5.45 18.31 3.52
CA GLN A 76 4.54 19.01 2.62
C GLN A 76 4.67 20.53 2.75
N LYS A 77 4.78 21.05 3.98
CA LYS A 77 4.97 22.47 4.22
C LYS A 77 6.28 23.00 3.64
N GLU A 78 7.31 22.16 3.64
CA GLU A 78 8.62 22.51 3.08
C GLU A 78 8.72 22.25 1.57
N GLY A 79 7.65 21.74 0.95
CA GLY A 79 7.67 21.41 -0.46
C GLY A 79 8.57 20.23 -0.79
N MET A 80 8.78 19.32 0.17
CA MET A 80 9.68 18.17 0.05
C MET A 80 8.89 16.86 0.11
N THR A 81 9.45 15.79 -0.45
CA THR A 81 8.95 14.44 -0.18
C THR A 81 9.36 14.03 1.23
N ILE A 82 8.65 13.07 1.81
CA ILE A 82 9.05 12.55 3.12
C ILE A 82 10.42 11.85 3.06
N LEU A 83 10.75 11.24 1.93
CA LEU A 83 12.03 10.59 1.74
C LEU A 83 13.20 11.56 1.80
N ASP A 84 13.02 12.78 1.29
CA ASP A 84 14.02 13.83 1.35
C ASP A 84 14.03 14.54 2.70
N PHE A 85 12.85 14.77 3.27
CA PHE A 85 12.70 15.50 4.53
C PHE A 85 13.14 14.69 5.74
N ALA A 86 12.73 13.43 5.80
CA ALA A 86 13.01 12.55 6.95
C ALA A 86 13.35 11.14 6.45
N PRO A 87 14.53 10.93 5.82
CA PRO A 87 14.86 9.67 5.16
C PRO A 87 14.94 8.46 6.10
N ASP A 88 15.15 8.68 7.40
CA ASP A 88 15.30 7.61 8.37
C ASP A 88 14.06 7.41 9.24
N CYS A 89 12.96 8.13 8.99
CA CYS A 89 11.73 7.90 9.75
C CYS A 89 11.08 6.58 9.35
N LYS A 90 10.18 6.07 10.20
CA LYS A 90 9.53 4.77 9.97
C LYS A 90 8.80 4.72 8.63
N ALA A 91 8.10 5.79 8.27
CA ALA A 91 7.38 5.85 7.00
C ALA A 91 8.33 5.78 5.81
N SER A 92 9.44 6.53 5.84
CA SER A 92 10.43 6.51 4.76
C SER A 92 11.06 5.13 4.60
N LEU A 93 11.40 4.47 5.71
CA LEU A 93 11.95 3.12 5.68
C LEU A 93 10.94 2.12 5.12
N ALA A 94 9.66 2.26 5.50
CA ALA A 94 8.58 1.42 4.97
C ALA A 94 8.42 1.60 3.47
N ILE A 95 8.42 2.83 2.99
CA ILE A 95 8.29 3.15 1.55
C ILE A 95 9.45 2.54 0.76
N LYS A 96 10.68 2.65 1.27
CA LYS A 96 11.84 2.05 0.61
C LYS A 96 11.73 0.53 0.52
N SER A 97 11.26 -0.12 1.59
CA SER A 97 11.04 -1.56 1.61
C SER A 97 9.96 -1.98 0.62
N ILE A 98 8.85 -1.24 0.58
CA ILE A 98 7.75 -1.48 -0.35
C ILE A 98 8.24 -1.36 -1.79
N TYR A 99 9.02 -0.33 -2.09
CA TYR A 99 9.58 -0.12 -3.43
C TYR A 99 10.40 -1.32 -3.89
N LYS A 100 11.27 -1.85 -3.01
CA LYS A 100 12.06 -3.04 -3.33
C LYS A 100 11.18 -4.25 -3.62
N LYS A 101 10.12 -4.44 -2.85
CA LYS A 101 9.19 -5.55 -3.05
C LYS A 101 8.46 -5.42 -4.39
N ILE A 102 8.05 -4.19 -4.75
CA ILE A 102 7.41 -3.94 -6.04
C ILE A 102 8.35 -4.30 -7.18
N LEU A 103 9.61 -3.89 -7.10
CA LEU A 103 10.60 -4.23 -8.13
C LEU A 103 10.77 -5.74 -8.27
N ASN A 104 10.82 -6.46 -7.15
CA ASN A 104 10.93 -7.92 -7.18
C ASN A 104 9.71 -8.57 -7.83
N ILE A 105 8.51 -8.10 -7.53
CA ILE A 105 7.29 -8.62 -8.14
C ILE A 105 7.30 -8.37 -9.64
N LEU A 106 7.73 -7.19 -10.09
CA LEU A 106 7.79 -6.85 -11.51
C LEU A 106 8.80 -7.72 -12.27
N GLU A 107 9.89 -8.13 -11.62
CA GLU A 107 10.85 -9.04 -12.23
C GLU A 107 10.30 -10.46 -12.41
N GLU A 108 9.34 -10.86 -11.56
CA GLU A 108 8.73 -12.19 -11.61
C GLU A 108 7.60 -12.30 -12.65
N VAL A 109 7.09 -11.17 -13.13
CA VAL A 109 5.95 -11.17 -14.07
C VAL A 109 6.37 -10.85 -15.52
#